data_dfdefaceb1c300bcbdc31478b0134d80
#
_entry.id   dfdefaceb1c300bcbdc31478b0134d80
#
_cell.length_a   1.000
_cell.length_b   1.000
_cell.length_c   1.000
_cell.angle_alpha   90.00
_cell.angle_beta   90.00
_cell.angle_gamma   90.00
#
_symmetry.space_group_name_H-M   'P 1'
#
loop_
_entity.id
_entity.type
_entity.pdbx_description
1 polymer ?
#
loop_
_entity_poly.entity_id
_entity_poly.type
_entity_poly.pdbx_seq_one_letter_code
_entity_poly.pdbx_strand_id
1 'polypeptide(L)'
;MYSFFRKSKARRAYEHALRLRELGIDTPEPVAWSEYRRNGLITETYFVSRRSDFTPLTAATERFPTSDSLPVLAAFARFTVRLHEKGICHEDFNQTNILWRHDEATGRYDFQLIDINRMKFLRRPLRPDECMINLRRLSCPAVAFLYILD
;
A
#
# COMPACT_ATOMS: atom_id res chain seq x y z
N MET A 1 8.65 22.07 19.92
CA MET A 1 8.04 21.27 21.01
C MET A 1 7.45 20.02 20.35
N TYR A 2 8.17 18.89 20.36
CA TYR A 2 7.66 17.64 19.79
C TYR A 2 6.64 17.06 20.76
N SER A 3 5.41 16.89 20.27
CA SER A 3 4.25 16.48 21.07
C SER A 3 4.48 15.11 21.71
N PHE A 4 4.41 15.03 23.01
CA PHE A 4 4.45 13.82 23.85
C PHE A 4 3.37 12.76 23.47
N PHE A 5 2.40 13.14 22.64
CA PHE A 5 1.20 12.35 22.32
C PHE A 5 1.17 11.77 20.90
N ARG A 6 2.21 11.97 20.07
CA ARG A 6 2.19 11.46 18.69
C ARG A 6 2.61 10.00 18.68
N LYS A 7 1.75 9.12 18.14
CA LYS A 7 2.07 7.71 17.90
C LYS A 7 3.32 7.59 17.02
N SER A 8 4.20 6.64 17.34
CA SER A 8 5.39 6.34 16.52
C SER A 8 5.02 5.83 15.12
N LYS A 9 5.99 5.82 14.22
CA LYS A 9 5.83 5.24 12.90
C LYS A 9 5.48 3.74 12.99
N ALA A 10 6.18 3.00 13.86
CA ALA A 10 5.97 1.57 14.06
C ALA A 10 4.56 1.26 14.59
N ARG A 11 4.11 1.99 15.60
CA ARG A 11 2.75 1.84 16.13
C ARG A 11 1.69 2.14 15.08
N ARG A 12 1.86 3.20 14.30
CA ARG A 12 0.93 3.53 13.20
C ARG A 12 0.91 2.45 12.14
N ALA A 13 2.08 1.93 11.73
CA ALA A 13 2.15 0.85 10.75
C ALA A 13 1.40 -0.39 11.24
N TYR A 14 1.57 -0.77 12.51
CA TYR A 14 0.87 -1.90 13.11
C TYR A 14 -0.66 -1.70 13.13
N GLU A 15 -1.12 -0.56 13.64
CA GLU A 15 -2.56 -0.23 13.69
C GLU A 15 -3.19 -0.14 12.29
N HIS A 16 -2.46 0.44 11.32
CA HIS A 16 -2.90 0.51 9.92
C HIS A 16 -2.95 -0.88 9.26
N ALA A 17 -1.99 -1.78 9.58
CA ALA A 17 -2.01 -3.15 9.09
C ALA A 17 -3.28 -3.89 9.56
N LEU A 18 -3.61 -3.80 10.85
CA LEU A 18 -4.84 -4.37 11.37
C LEU A 18 -6.07 -3.79 10.67
N ARG A 19 -6.11 -2.46 10.50
CA ARG A 19 -7.24 -1.77 9.86
C ARG A 19 -7.41 -2.14 8.39
N LEU A 20 -6.33 -2.27 7.62
CA LEU A 20 -6.37 -2.74 6.23
C LEU A 20 -6.99 -4.13 6.14
N ARG A 21 -6.54 -5.05 6.98
CA ARG A 21 -7.04 -6.44 7.02
C ARG A 21 -8.52 -6.50 7.38
N GLU A 22 -8.99 -5.71 8.35
CA GLU A 22 -10.43 -5.56 8.67
C GLU A 22 -11.24 -5.09 7.45
N LEU A 23 -10.68 -4.22 6.63
CA LEU A 23 -11.30 -3.72 5.41
C LEU A 23 -11.13 -4.65 4.20
N GLY A 24 -10.51 -5.82 4.38
CA GLY A 24 -10.28 -6.80 3.31
C GLY A 24 -9.24 -6.34 2.28
N ILE A 25 -8.29 -5.48 2.70
CA ILE A 25 -7.10 -5.11 1.93
C ILE A 25 -5.90 -5.81 2.56
N ASP A 26 -5.17 -6.56 1.74
CA ASP A 26 -4.06 -7.36 2.25
C ASP A 26 -2.78 -6.52 2.45
N THR A 27 -2.01 -6.91 3.44
CA THR A 27 -0.69 -6.39 3.82
C THR A 27 0.04 -7.50 4.55
N PRO A 28 1.37 -7.54 4.56
CA PRO A 28 2.11 -8.51 5.36
C PRO A 28 1.60 -8.56 6.79
N GLU A 29 1.33 -9.77 7.30
CA GLU A 29 0.70 -9.98 8.60
C GLU A 29 1.49 -9.28 9.71
N PRO A 30 0.87 -8.34 10.44
CA PRO A 30 1.55 -7.63 11.53
C PRO A 30 1.74 -8.58 12.72
N VAL A 31 2.95 -8.65 13.24
CA VAL A 31 3.32 -9.50 14.39
C VAL A 31 3.42 -8.67 15.66
N ALA A 32 4.20 -7.59 15.64
CA ALA A 32 4.44 -6.75 16.81
C ALA A 32 4.93 -5.36 16.43
N TRP A 33 4.91 -4.47 17.40
CA TRP A 33 5.62 -3.21 17.35
C TRP A 33 6.25 -2.90 18.70
N SER A 34 7.33 -2.10 18.72
CA SER A 34 7.95 -1.64 19.96
C SER A 34 8.47 -0.20 19.83
N GLU A 35 8.57 0.47 20.98
CA GLU A 35 9.12 1.81 21.12
C GLU A 35 10.12 1.84 22.26
N TYR A 36 11.28 2.37 22.00
CA TYR A 36 12.26 2.71 23.03
C TYR A 36 12.18 4.20 23.35
N ARG A 37 12.16 4.51 24.64
CA ARG A 37 12.07 5.90 25.11
C ARG A 37 13.22 6.23 26.04
N ARG A 38 13.85 7.39 25.82
CA ARG A 38 14.84 7.95 26.71
C ARG A 38 14.41 9.37 27.10
N ASN A 39 14.35 9.65 28.39
CA ASN A 39 13.87 10.94 28.93
C ASN A 39 12.47 11.34 28.38
N GLY A 40 11.56 10.37 28.23
CA GLY A 40 10.23 10.60 27.69
C GLY A 40 10.13 10.77 26.17
N LEU A 41 11.24 10.83 25.44
CA LEU A 41 11.28 10.93 23.98
C LEU A 41 11.46 9.57 23.35
N ILE A 42 10.74 9.32 22.24
CA ILE A 42 10.92 8.11 21.44
C ILE A 42 12.25 8.22 20.71
N THR A 43 13.15 7.27 20.95
CA THR A 43 14.47 7.20 20.31
C THR A 43 14.51 6.20 19.18
N GLU A 44 13.85 5.06 19.35
CA GLU A 44 13.80 3.98 18.36
C GLU A 44 12.41 3.37 18.29
N THR A 45 12.04 2.87 17.11
CA THR A 45 10.76 2.20 16.91
C THR A 45 10.92 1.06 15.93
N TYR A 46 10.29 -0.07 16.22
CA TYR A 46 10.34 -1.28 15.39
C TYR A 46 8.92 -1.75 15.10
N PHE A 47 8.65 -2.05 13.83
CA PHE A 47 7.46 -2.74 13.37
C PHE A 47 7.90 -4.08 12.77
N VAL A 48 7.31 -5.16 13.25
CA VAL A 48 7.60 -6.53 12.81
C VAL A 48 6.36 -7.08 12.11
N SER A 49 6.55 -7.55 10.90
CA SER A 49 5.53 -8.26 10.12
C SER A 49 6.11 -9.56 9.57
N ARG A 50 5.25 -10.49 9.16
CA ARG A 50 5.69 -11.64 8.38
C ARG A 50 6.32 -11.18 7.06
N ARG A 51 7.31 -11.92 6.59
CA ARG A 51 7.91 -11.66 5.27
C ARG A 51 6.87 -11.98 4.20
N SER A 52 6.71 -11.08 3.24
CA SER A 52 5.94 -11.33 2.02
C SER A 52 6.80 -12.05 0.98
N ASP A 53 6.19 -12.96 0.24
CA ASP A 53 6.74 -13.63 -0.95
C ASP A 53 6.24 -12.98 -2.26
N PHE A 54 5.47 -11.89 -2.16
CA PHE A 54 4.95 -11.15 -3.29
C PHE A 54 6.05 -10.33 -3.98
N THR A 55 5.87 -10.09 -5.27
CA THR A 55 6.79 -9.31 -6.11
C THR A 55 6.40 -7.83 -6.14
N PRO A 56 7.33 -6.87 -6.09
CA PRO A 56 7.01 -5.46 -6.29
C PRO A 56 6.37 -5.17 -7.66
N LEU A 57 5.44 -4.20 -7.71
CA LEU A 57 4.73 -3.81 -8.94
C LEU A 57 5.69 -3.27 -10.01
N THR A 58 6.87 -2.79 -9.64
CA THR A 58 7.94 -2.40 -10.56
C THR A 58 8.22 -3.46 -11.62
N ALA A 59 8.20 -4.74 -11.23
CA ALA A 59 8.44 -5.85 -12.16
C ALA A 59 7.42 -5.91 -13.32
N ALA A 60 6.19 -5.44 -13.11
CA ALA A 60 5.17 -5.37 -14.15
C ALA A 60 5.22 -4.05 -14.92
N THR A 61 5.40 -2.92 -14.24
CA THR A 61 5.40 -1.58 -14.86
C THR A 61 6.61 -1.33 -15.76
N GLU A 62 7.79 -1.84 -15.39
CA GLU A 62 9.02 -1.69 -16.17
C GLU A 62 9.03 -2.57 -17.44
N ARG A 63 8.27 -3.66 -17.43
CA ARG A 63 8.14 -4.57 -18.59
C ARG A 63 6.96 -4.26 -19.49
N PHE A 64 6.16 -3.24 -19.13
CA PHE A 64 4.99 -2.87 -19.93
C PHE A 64 5.38 -2.23 -21.28
N PRO A 65 4.68 -2.56 -22.40
CA PRO A 65 3.60 -3.55 -22.51
C PRO A 65 4.12 -4.94 -22.93
N THR A 66 3.83 -5.95 -22.11
CA THR A 66 4.06 -7.35 -22.44
C THR A 66 2.83 -8.20 -22.13
N SER A 67 2.73 -9.41 -22.68
CA SER A 67 1.65 -10.35 -22.40
C SER A 67 1.49 -10.61 -20.90
N ASP A 68 2.58 -10.60 -20.16
CA ASP A 68 2.57 -10.90 -18.72
C ASP A 68 2.25 -9.68 -17.86
N SER A 69 2.62 -8.47 -18.32
CA SER A 69 2.37 -7.22 -17.57
C SER A 69 0.96 -6.69 -17.71
N LEU A 70 0.32 -6.87 -18.88
CA LEU A 70 -1.04 -6.41 -19.14
C LEU A 70 -2.06 -6.90 -18.11
N PRO A 71 -2.18 -8.22 -17.82
CA PRO A 71 -3.19 -8.70 -16.86
C PRO A 71 -2.89 -8.24 -15.41
N VAL A 72 -1.61 -8.10 -15.05
CA VAL A 72 -1.22 -7.57 -13.73
C VAL A 72 -1.70 -6.13 -13.56
N LEU A 73 -1.43 -5.25 -14.55
CA LEU A 73 -1.80 -3.84 -14.46
C LEU A 73 -3.32 -3.63 -14.54
N ALA A 74 -4.04 -4.42 -15.34
CA ALA A 74 -5.50 -4.42 -15.34
C ALA A 74 -6.09 -4.86 -13.98
N ALA A 75 -5.50 -5.87 -13.35
CA ALA A 75 -5.90 -6.28 -12.00
C ALA A 75 -5.55 -5.24 -10.94
N PHE A 76 -4.40 -4.58 -11.08
CA PHE A 76 -3.96 -3.48 -10.22
C PHE A 76 -4.91 -2.26 -10.32
N ALA A 77 -5.35 -1.89 -11.52
CA ALA A 77 -6.35 -0.83 -11.69
C ALA A 77 -7.62 -1.12 -10.90
N ARG A 78 -8.17 -2.34 -11.04
CA ARG A 78 -9.33 -2.79 -10.25
C ARG A 78 -9.08 -2.82 -8.74
N PHE A 79 -7.88 -3.21 -8.31
CA PHE A 79 -7.48 -3.16 -6.90
C PHE A 79 -7.49 -1.72 -6.39
N THR A 80 -6.95 -0.78 -7.16
CA THR A 80 -6.90 0.65 -6.82
C THR A 80 -8.30 1.26 -6.69
N VAL A 81 -9.21 0.93 -7.60
CA VAL A 81 -10.63 1.35 -7.50
C VAL A 81 -11.23 0.87 -6.17
N ARG A 82 -11.10 -0.41 -5.84
CA ARG A 82 -11.60 -0.95 -4.56
C ARG A 82 -10.99 -0.27 -3.34
N LEU A 83 -9.70 0.08 -3.41
CA LEU A 83 -9.00 0.80 -2.34
C LEU A 83 -9.63 2.18 -2.12
N HIS A 84 -9.82 2.92 -3.20
CA HIS A 84 -10.40 4.27 -3.18
C HIS A 84 -11.90 4.27 -2.77
N GLU A 85 -12.68 3.29 -3.22
CA GLU A 85 -14.09 3.10 -2.81
C GLU A 85 -14.22 2.85 -1.30
N LYS A 86 -13.23 2.17 -0.70
CA LYS A 86 -13.17 1.97 0.77
C LYS A 86 -12.66 3.20 1.53
N GLY A 87 -12.39 4.30 0.85
CA GLY A 87 -11.87 5.53 1.47
C GLY A 87 -10.43 5.42 1.92
N ILE A 88 -9.64 4.50 1.35
CA ILE A 88 -8.25 4.26 1.74
C ILE A 88 -7.33 5.04 0.81
N CYS A 89 -6.47 5.88 1.40
CA CYS A 89 -5.44 6.62 0.68
C CYS A 89 -4.07 6.28 1.27
N HIS A 90 -3.19 5.71 0.46
CA HIS A 90 -1.79 5.47 0.81
C HIS A 90 -0.98 6.71 0.43
N GLU A 91 -0.50 7.49 1.40
CA GLU A 91 0.19 8.77 1.11
C GLU A 91 1.52 8.61 0.37
N ASP A 92 2.04 7.38 0.29
CA ASP A 92 3.23 7.03 -0.49
C ASP A 92 2.94 5.90 -1.47
N PHE A 93 1.90 6.10 -2.32
CA PHE A 93 1.36 5.11 -3.24
C PHE A 93 2.25 4.99 -4.48
N ASN A 94 3.45 4.46 -4.30
CA ASN A 94 4.39 4.19 -5.39
C ASN A 94 4.51 2.68 -5.67
N GLN A 95 4.99 2.34 -6.85
CA GLN A 95 5.09 0.96 -7.33
C GLN A 95 5.97 0.04 -6.48
N THR A 96 6.90 0.59 -5.67
CA THR A 96 7.73 -0.21 -4.77
C THR A 96 7.02 -0.59 -3.48
N ASN A 97 5.97 0.15 -3.11
CA ASN A 97 5.15 -0.08 -1.91
C ASN A 97 3.91 -0.93 -2.19
N ILE A 98 3.76 -1.40 -3.43
CA ILE A 98 2.68 -2.26 -3.89
C ILE A 98 3.31 -3.58 -4.33
N LEU A 99 2.92 -4.67 -3.68
CA LEU A 99 3.37 -6.01 -4.01
C LEU A 99 2.23 -6.78 -4.67
N TRP A 100 2.54 -7.70 -5.57
CA TRP A 100 1.57 -8.54 -6.25
C TRP A 100 2.03 -9.99 -6.35
N ARG A 101 1.07 -10.88 -6.49
CA ARG A 101 1.28 -12.30 -6.78
C ARG A 101 0.17 -12.80 -7.69
N HIS A 102 0.53 -13.67 -8.64
CA HIS A 102 -0.42 -14.45 -9.41
C HIS A 102 -0.65 -15.79 -8.69
N ASP A 103 -1.88 -16.10 -8.40
CA ASP A 103 -2.30 -17.41 -7.94
C ASP A 103 -2.68 -18.27 -9.15
N GLU A 104 -1.81 -19.17 -9.55
CA GLU A 104 -2.01 -20.04 -10.70
C GLU A 104 -3.21 -20.98 -10.55
N ALA A 105 -3.56 -21.38 -9.33
CA ALA A 105 -4.68 -22.29 -9.08
C ALA A 105 -6.04 -21.61 -9.32
N THR A 106 -6.15 -20.31 -9.04
CA THR A 106 -7.40 -19.53 -9.19
C THR A 106 -7.35 -18.56 -10.37
N GLY A 107 -6.19 -18.31 -10.96
CA GLY A 107 -5.95 -17.31 -12.00
C GLY A 107 -6.06 -15.86 -11.48
N ARG A 108 -6.06 -15.64 -10.16
CA ARG A 108 -6.24 -14.33 -9.55
C ARG A 108 -4.92 -13.63 -9.30
N TYR A 109 -4.98 -12.31 -9.34
CA TYR A 109 -3.90 -11.44 -8.90
C TYR A 109 -4.23 -10.87 -7.54
N ASP A 110 -3.39 -11.17 -6.55
CA ASP A 110 -3.47 -10.63 -5.20
C ASP A 110 -2.48 -9.49 -5.03
N PHE A 111 -2.84 -8.50 -4.20
CA PHE A 111 -2.02 -7.32 -3.94
C PHE A 111 -1.86 -7.08 -2.45
N GLN A 112 -0.65 -6.69 -2.03
CA GLN A 112 -0.32 -6.26 -0.69
C GLN A 112 0.24 -4.85 -0.70
N LEU A 113 -0.06 -4.07 0.34
CA LEU A 113 0.52 -2.75 0.57
C LEU A 113 1.57 -2.84 1.67
N ILE A 114 2.72 -2.18 1.45
CA ILE A 114 3.79 -2.04 2.45
C ILE A 114 4.10 -0.55 2.68
N ASP A 115 4.97 -0.23 3.65
CA ASP A 115 5.26 1.13 4.13
C ASP A 115 4.00 1.93 4.50
N ILE A 116 3.11 1.28 5.20
CA ILE A 116 1.74 1.74 5.51
C ILE A 116 1.64 2.71 6.68
N ASN A 117 2.75 3.22 7.19
CA ASN A 117 2.76 4.14 8.35
C ASN A 117 2.10 5.51 8.05
N ARG A 118 1.93 5.86 6.77
CA ARG A 118 1.29 7.09 6.28
C ARG A 118 0.05 6.78 5.46
N MET A 119 -0.94 6.13 6.08
CA MET A 119 -2.24 5.85 5.48
C MET A 119 -3.28 6.82 6.00
N LYS A 120 -4.30 7.11 5.17
CA LYS A 120 -5.55 7.77 5.58
C LYS A 120 -6.72 6.84 5.34
N PHE A 121 -7.65 6.81 6.29
CA PHE A 121 -8.88 6.03 6.23
C PHE A 121 -10.05 6.98 6.39
N LEU A 122 -10.72 7.28 5.28
CA LEU A 122 -11.90 8.13 5.25
C LEU A 122 -13.15 7.27 5.50
N ARG A 123 -14.21 7.90 6.01
CA ARG A 123 -15.52 7.24 6.19
C ARG A 123 -16.39 7.30 4.93
N ARG A 124 -15.81 7.66 3.80
CA ARG A 124 -16.43 7.79 2.49
C ARG A 124 -15.45 7.37 1.39
N PRO A 125 -15.92 7.04 0.19
CA PRO A 125 -15.04 6.89 -0.97
C PRO A 125 -14.20 8.14 -1.21
N LEU A 126 -13.02 7.96 -1.82
CA LEU A 126 -12.21 9.08 -2.30
C LEU A 126 -12.94 9.80 -3.44
N ARG A 127 -12.85 11.13 -3.47
CA ARG A 127 -13.32 11.93 -4.59
C ARG A 127 -12.35 11.79 -5.78
N PRO A 128 -12.80 12.09 -7.01
CA PRO A 128 -11.93 11.98 -8.20
C PRO A 128 -10.60 12.74 -8.08
N ASP A 129 -10.62 13.95 -7.51
CA ASP A 129 -9.42 14.74 -7.27
C ASP A 129 -8.46 14.07 -6.27
N GLU A 130 -9.00 13.46 -5.22
CA GLU A 130 -8.22 12.71 -4.21
C GLU A 130 -7.62 11.42 -4.82
N CYS A 131 -8.36 10.73 -5.71
CA CYS A 131 -7.87 9.56 -6.45
C CYS A 131 -6.67 9.96 -7.33
N MET A 132 -6.78 11.02 -8.10
CA MET A 132 -5.70 11.50 -8.97
C MET A 132 -4.48 11.97 -8.18
N ILE A 133 -4.68 12.65 -7.05
CA ILE A 133 -3.58 13.03 -6.14
C ILE A 133 -2.86 11.79 -5.59
N ASN A 134 -3.59 10.73 -5.29
CA ASN A 134 -3.00 9.48 -4.83
C ASN A 134 -2.22 8.77 -5.95
N LEU A 135 -2.84 8.61 -7.13
CA LEU A 135 -2.25 7.94 -8.29
C LEU A 135 -1.00 8.64 -8.84
N ARG A 136 -0.92 9.99 -8.80
CA ARG A 136 0.27 10.71 -9.29
C ARG A 136 1.59 10.30 -8.62
N ARG A 137 1.53 9.61 -7.47
CA ARG A 137 2.70 9.12 -6.76
C ARG A 137 3.21 7.77 -7.28
N LEU A 138 2.50 7.16 -8.23
CA LEU A 138 2.81 5.82 -8.71
C LEU A 138 4.18 5.71 -9.40
N SER A 139 4.73 6.82 -9.90
CA SER A 139 6.11 6.91 -10.46
C SER A 139 6.47 5.77 -11.43
N CYS A 140 5.52 5.36 -12.28
CA CYS A 140 5.72 4.35 -13.31
C CYS A 140 5.89 4.99 -14.70
N PRO A 141 6.37 4.24 -15.72
CA PRO A 141 6.43 4.72 -17.08
C PRO A 141 5.07 5.26 -17.57
N ALA A 142 5.09 6.37 -18.33
CA ALA A 142 3.86 7.07 -18.75
C ALA A 142 2.85 6.13 -19.46
N VAL A 143 3.34 5.20 -20.28
CA VAL A 143 2.49 4.25 -21.01
C VAL A 143 1.76 3.30 -20.04
N ALA A 144 2.46 2.79 -19.02
CA ALA A 144 1.86 1.96 -17.98
C ALA A 144 0.87 2.75 -17.14
N PHE A 145 1.19 4.02 -16.82
CA PHE A 145 0.29 4.90 -16.07
C PHE A 145 -1.02 5.17 -16.82
N LEU A 146 -0.94 5.50 -18.12
CA LEU A 146 -2.12 5.71 -18.96
C LEU A 146 -2.99 4.45 -19.02
N TYR A 147 -2.39 3.28 -19.18
CA TYR A 147 -3.12 2.02 -19.17
C TYR A 147 -3.84 1.72 -17.84
N ILE A 148 -3.28 2.15 -16.72
CA ILE A 148 -3.93 1.98 -15.39
C ILE A 148 -5.12 2.93 -15.24
N LEU A 149 -5.10 4.09 -15.90
CA LEU A 149 -6.17 5.09 -15.84
C LEU A 149 -7.36 4.77 -16.77
N ASP A 150 -7.13 3.99 -17.82
CA ASP A 150 -8.15 3.60 -18.81
C ASP A 150 -9.04 2.46 -18.28
#